data_ae29ccf6fcc5384a0fbe88123966a66c
#
_entry.id   ae29ccf6fcc5384a0fbe88123966a66c
#
_cell.length_a   1.000
_cell.length_b   1.000
_cell.length_c   1.000
_cell.angle_alpha   90.00
_cell.angle_beta   90.00
_cell.angle_gamma   90.00
#
_symmetry.space_group_name_H-M   'P 1'
#
loop_
_entity.id
_entity.type
_entity.pdbx_description
1 polymer ?
#
loop_
_entity_poly.entity_id
_entity_poly.type
_entity_poly.pdbx_seq_one_letter_code
_entity_poly.pdbx_strand_id
1 'polypeptide(L)'
;MEELNESIVCDILNQIMEYELAGVVRYTHSSLMVSGPNRIPIVEFLQAQANESLTHAQQAGELLTGLDGHPSQKIAKIEESNQHSIEAIL
;
A
#
# COMPACT_ATOMS: atom_id res chain seq x y z
N MET A 1 11.33 16.31 24.94
CA MET A 1 10.11 16.33 24.13
C MET A 1 10.21 15.34 22.99
N GLU A 2 11.32 15.31 22.46
CA GLU A 2 11.57 14.53 21.25
C GLU A 2 11.50 13.05 21.50
N GLU A 3 12.05 12.60 22.62
CA GLU A 3 12.12 11.17 22.88
C GLU A 3 10.74 10.56 23.06
N LEU A 4 9.82 11.29 23.66
CA LEU A 4 8.48 10.74 23.83
C LEU A 4 7.85 10.46 22.49
N ASN A 5 8.30 11.18 21.48
CA ASN A 5 7.66 11.09 20.19
C ASN A 5 8.19 9.94 19.36
N GLU A 6 9.32 9.34 19.76
CA GLU A 6 9.84 8.22 18.97
C GLU A 6 8.88 7.06 18.93
N SER A 7 8.29 6.71 20.07
CA SER A 7 7.31 5.62 20.09
C SER A 7 6.08 5.95 19.25
N ILE A 8 5.59 7.18 19.38
CA ILE A 8 4.44 7.62 18.60
C ILE A 8 4.76 7.64 17.12
N VAL A 9 5.93 8.17 16.77
CA VAL A 9 6.36 8.23 15.37
C VAL A 9 6.50 6.83 14.79
N CYS A 10 7.06 5.90 15.56
CA CYS A 10 7.18 4.51 15.10
C CYS A 10 5.82 3.88 14.86
N ASP A 11 4.84 4.16 15.73
CA ASP A 11 3.50 3.63 15.53
C ASP A 11 2.88 4.20 14.24
N ILE A 12 3.08 5.49 13.99
CA ILE A 12 2.55 6.12 12.79
C ILE A 12 3.23 5.56 11.55
N LEU A 13 4.55 5.38 11.61
CA LEU A 13 5.28 4.83 10.47
C LEU A 13 4.84 3.40 10.16
N ASN A 14 4.58 2.60 11.20
CA ASN A 14 4.03 1.27 10.99
C ASN A 14 2.66 1.34 10.34
N GLN A 15 1.81 2.27 10.76
CA GLN A 15 0.49 2.42 10.16
C GLN A 15 0.58 2.83 8.69
N ILE A 16 1.50 3.74 8.38
CA ILE A 16 1.71 4.15 6.99
C ILE A 16 2.19 2.96 6.16
N MET A 17 3.17 2.22 6.69
CA MET A 17 3.70 1.06 5.99
C MET A 17 2.62 0.02 5.74
N GLU A 18 1.80 -0.26 6.76
CA GLU A 18 0.72 -1.22 6.64
C GLU A 18 -0.32 -0.77 5.61
N TYR A 19 -0.61 0.53 5.59
CA TYR A 19 -1.55 1.08 4.63
C TYR A 19 -1.01 0.95 3.19
N GLU A 20 0.27 1.29 3.01
CA GLU A 20 0.87 1.20 1.69
C GLU A 20 1.00 -0.24 1.21
N LEU A 21 1.29 -1.18 2.11
CA LEU A 21 1.33 -2.60 1.73
C LEU A 21 -0.07 -3.10 1.36
N ALA A 22 -1.09 -2.62 2.05
CA ALA A 22 -2.47 -2.92 1.63
C ALA A 22 -2.72 -2.34 0.23
N GLY A 23 -2.13 -1.19 -0.08
CA GLY A 23 -2.23 -0.60 -1.41
C GLY A 23 -1.62 -1.51 -2.47
N VAL A 24 -0.46 -2.12 -2.18
CA VAL A 24 0.15 -3.08 -3.11
C VAL A 24 -0.83 -4.19 -3.42
N VAL A 25 -1.44 -4.75 -2.38
CA VAL A 25 -2.41 -5.85 -2.56
C VAL A 25 -3.62 -5.38 -3.36
N ARG A 26 -4.19 -4.22 -3.00
CA ARG A 26 -5.40 -3.71 -3.66
C ARG A 26 -5.15 -3.42 -5.14
N TYR A 27 -4.06 -2.72 -5.45
CA TYR A 27 -3.78 -2.38 -6.85
C TYR A 27 -3.43 -3.62 -7.67
N THR A 28 -2.70 -4.55 -7.07
CA THR A 28 -2.37 -5.80 -7.76
C THR A 28 -3.65 -6.58 -8.04
N HIS A 29 -4.51 -6.71 -7.03
CA HIS A 29 -5.78 -7.41 -7.19
C HIS A 29 -6.62 -6.75 -8.30
N SER A 30 -6.75 -5.43 -8.26
CA SER A 30 -7.52 -4.71 -9.26
C SER A 30 -6.96 -4.90 -10.66
N SER A 31 -5.62 -4.95 -10.78
CA SER A 31 -5.01 -5.14 -12.10
C SER A 31 -5.34 -6.50 -12.68
N LEU A 32 -5.59 -7.49 -11.82
CA LEU A 32 -5.95 -8.84 -12.26
C LEU A 32 -7.45 -8.97 -12.55
N MET A 33 -8.27 -8.12 -11.94
CA MET A 33 -9.71 -8.21 -12.06
C MET A 33 -10.29 -7.38 -13.20
N VAL A 34 -9.59 -6.35 -13.63
CA VAL A 34 -10.13 -5.44 -14.64
C VAL A 34 -10.29 -6.17 -15.97
N SER A 35 -11.41 -5.91 -16.65
CA SER A 35 -11.72 -6.57 -17.92
C SER A 35 -12.34 -5.55 -18.87
N GLY A 36 -12.42 -5.92 -20.15
CA GLY A 36 -13.04 -5.10 -21.17
C GLY A 36 -12.04 -4.53 -22.15
N PRO A 37 -12.52 -3.80 -23.16
CA PRO A 37 -11.63 -3.12 -24.10
C PRO A 37 -10.78 -2.10 -23.35
N ASN A 38 -9.62 -1.82 -23.87
CA ASN A 38 -8.67 -0.89 -23.26
C ASN A 38 -8.14 -1.36 -21.91
N ARG A 39 -8.19 -2.68 -21.67
CA ARG A 39 -7.71 -3.26 -20.43
C ARG A 39 -6.21 -2.99 -20.22
N ILE A 40 -5.43 -3.12 -21.28
CA ILE A 40 -3.96 -3.10 -21.16
C ILE A 40 -3.42 -1.82 -20.51
N PRO A 41 -3.80 -0.60 -20.97
CA PRO A 41 -3.27 0.60 -20.31
C PRO A 41 -3.74 0.75 -18.87
N ILE A 42 -4.94 0.23 -18.55
CA ILE A 42 -5.44 0.30 -17.17
C ILE A 42 -4.64 -0.65 -16.27
N VAL A 43 -4.32 -1.86 -16.77
CA VAL A 43 -3.50 -2.79 -16.03
C VAL A 43 -2.13 -2.19 -15.75
N GLU A 44 -1.52 -1.55 -16.75
CA GLU A 44 -0.23 -0.91 -16.57
C GLU A 44 -0.29 0.20 -15.52
N PHE A 45 -1.34 1.00 -15.55
CA PHE A 45 -1.53 2.04 -14.55
C PHE A 45 -1.64 1.45 -13.14
N LEU A 46 -2.45 0.41 -12.99
CA LEU A 46 -2.65 -0.20 -11.67
C LEU A 46 -1.39 -0.87 -11.16
N GLN A 47 -0.63 -1.51 -12.05
CA GLN A 47 0.65 -2.12 -11.67
C GLN A 47 1.65 -1.05 -11.23
N ALA A 48 1.67 0.10 -11.92
CA ALA A 48 2.54 1.20 -11.53
C ALA A 48 2.15 1.73 -10.16
N GLN A 49 0.85 1.80 -9.87
CA GLN A 49 0.39 2.23 -8.56
C GLN A 49 0.82 1.24 -7.46
N ALA A 50 0.75 -0.06 -7.75
CA ALA A 50 1.21 -1.06 -6.80
C ALA A 50 2.70 -0.88 -6.50
N ASN A 51 3.51 -0.67 -7.52
CA ASN A 51 4.94 -0.46 -7.35
C ASN A 51 5.24 0.81 -6.55
N GLU A 52 4.48 1.86 -6.78
CA GLU A 52 4.65 3.11 -6.04
C GLU A 52 4.30 2.92 -4.56
N SER A 53 3.22 2.20 -4.28
CA SER A 53 2.84 1.91 -2.90
C SER A 53 3.93 1.08 -2.20
N LEU A 54 4.53 0.13 -2.91
CA LEU A 54 5.62 -0.65 -2.34
C LEU A 54 6.81 0.24 -1.99
N THR A 55 7.16 1.17 -2.88
CA THR A 55 8.24 2.11 -2.61
C THR A 55 7.94 2.94 -1.37
N HIS A 56 6.70 3.43 -1.23
CA HIS A 56 6.31 4.20 -0.05
C HIS A 56 6.39 3.36 1.22
N ALA A 57 6.00 2.09 1.14
CA ALA A 57 6.10 1.19 2.30
C ALA A 57 7.55 1.01 2.71
N GLN A 58 8.44 0.84 1.74
CA GLN A 58 9.86 0.68 2.01
C GLN A 58 10.45 1.94 2.64
N GLN A 59 10.05 3.11 2.15
CA GLN A 59 10.51 4.37 2.72
C GLN A 59 10.07 4.52 4.18
N ALA A 60 8.82 4.20 4.47
CA ALA A 60 8.32 4.27 5.84
C ALA A 60 9.06 3.27 6.73
N GLY A 61 9.30 2.08 6.21
CA GLY A 61 10.03 1.05 6.96
C GLY A 61 11.47 1.44 7.25
N GLU A 62 12.13 2.09 6.29
CA GLU A 62 13.50 2.55 6.50
C GLU A 62 13.56 3.61 7.60
N LEU A 63 12.63 4.55 7.59
CA LEU A 63 12.57 5.56 8.64
C LEU A 63 12.30 4.92 10.00
N LEU A 64 11.40 3.96 10.02
CA LEU A 64 11.03 3.26 11.24
C LEU A 64 12.22 2.54 11.86
N THR A 65 12.95 1.76 11.06
CA THR A 65 14.11 1.03 11.57
C THR A 65 15.25 1.96 11.93
N GLY A 66 15.33 3.10 11.25
CA GLY A 66 16.32 4.12 11.62
C GLY A 66 16.08 4.70 13.00
N LEU A 67 14.85 4.60 13.51
CA LEU A 67 14.50 5.01 14.86
C LEU A 67 14.49 3.84 15.83
N ASP A 68 15.09 2.71 15.44
CA ASP A 68 15.12 1.47 16.21
C ASP A 68 13.73 0.89 16.44
N GLY A 69 12.75 1.25 15.61
CA GLY A 69 11.45 0.66 15.66
C GLY A 69 11.43 -0.71 14.98
N HIS A 70 10.40 -1.48 15.30
CA HIS A 70 10.24 -2.83 14.73
C HIS A 70 9.14 -2.82 13.69
N PRO A 71 9.45 -3.15 12.42
CA PRO A 71 8.43 -3.12 11.37
C PRO A 71 7.41 -4.24 11.54
N SER A 72 6.16 -3.88 11.40
CA SER A 72 5.05 -4.81 11.48
C SER A 72 4.99 -5.67 10.22
N GLN A 73 4.46 -6.89 10.34
CA GLN A 73 4.17 -7.73 9.18
C GLN A 73 2.70 -7.66 8.78
N LYS A 74 1.92 -6.83 9.46
CA LYS A 74 0.51 -6.68 9.13
C LYS A 74 0.31 -5.75 7.95
N ILE A 75 -0.86 -5.85 7.35
CA ILE A 75 -1.30 -4.87 6.37
C ILE A 75 -2.63 -4.30 6.86
N ALA A 76 -2.97 -3.11 6.38
CA ALA A 76 -4.24 -2.50 6.73
C ALA A 76 -5.39 -3.32 6.15
N LYS A 77 -6.56 -3.22 6.77
CA LYS A 77 -7.72 -3.99 6.33
C LYS A 77 -8.11 -3.60 4.90
N ILE A 78 -8.46 -4.61 4.12
CA ILE A 78 -8.89 -4.44 2.73
C ILE A 78 -10.27 -5.06 2.60
N GLU A 79 -11.17 -4.30 1.94
CA GLU A 79 -12.50 -4.82 1.64
C GLU A 79 -12.43 -5.65 0.37
N GLU A 80 -13.01 -6.85 0.40
CA GLU A 80 -13.08 -7.71 -0.77
C GLU A 80 -13.97 -7.08 -1.83
N SER A 81 -13.59 -7.29 -3.08
CA SER A 81 -14.35 -6.76 -4.20
C SER A 81 -14.30 -7.73 -5.36
N ASN A 82 -15.45 -7.94 -6.00
CA ASN A 82 -15.55 -8.75 -7.20
C ASN A 82 -15.82 -7.90 -8.44
N GLN A 83 -15.53 -6.62 -8.35
CA GLN A 83 -15.75 -5.70 -9.45
C GLN A 83 -14.72 -5.89 -10.54
N HIS A 84 -15.17 -5.92 -11.80
CA HIS A 84 -14.30 -6.13 -12.95
C HIS A 84 -14.28 -4.94 -13.90
N SER A 85 -15.30 -4.09 -13.87
CA SER A 85 -15.33 -2.95 -14.78
C SER A 85 -14.37 -1.86 -14.31
N ILE A 86 -13.83 -1.13 -15.27
CA ILE A 86 -12.90 -0.06 -14.96
C ILE A 86 -13.54 0.99 -14.06
N GLU A 87 -14.79 1.31 -14.31
CA GLU A 87 -15.52 2.32 -13.53
C GLU A 87 -15.64 1.90 -12.07
N ALA A 88 -15.90 0.62 -11.82
CA ALA A 88 -16.05 0.12 -10.46
C ALA A 88 -14.71 0.00 -9.73
N ILE A 89 -13.62 -0.25 -10.47
CA ILE A 89 -12.30 -0.44 -9.89
C ILE A 89 -11.64 0.89 -9.58
N LEU A 90 -11.77 1.87 -10.45
CA LEU A 90 -11.16 3.18 -10.28
C LEU A 90 -12.05 4.11 -9.50
#